data_1456005a16279906a5898d77afc5740f
#
_entry.id   1456005a16279906a5898d77afc5740f
#
_cell.length_a   1.000
_cell.length_b   1.000
_cell.length_c   1.000
_cell.angle_alpha   90.00
_cell.angle_beta   90.00
_cell.angle_gamma   90.00
#
_symmetry.space_group_name_H-M   'P 1'
#
loop_
_entity.id
_entity.type
_entity.pdbx_description
1 polymer ?
#
loop_
_entity_poly.entity_id
_entity_poly.type
_entity_poly.pdbx_seq_one_letter_code
_entity_poly.pdbx_strand_id
1 'polypeptide(L)'
;MSDLKETWNRHASDVIANNLAGLMGDFTPAGMAKAMALGSNPLSATSFEIIDLGNNEVEITYVGNARRTIWSKWEQVGDKWQIADLAERP
;
A
#
# COMPACT_ATOMS: atom_id res chain seq x y z
N MET A 1 7.00 15.58 9.56
CA MET A 1 7.19 14.50 8.56
C MET A 1 6.73 13.19 9.16
N SER A 2 5.89 12.47 8.46
CA SER A 2 5.43 11.18 8.96
C SER A 2 6.52 10.14 8.82
N ASP A 3 6.63 9.28 9.80
CA ASP A 3 7.49 8.12 9.75
C ASP A 3 6.89 7.12 8.76
N LEU A 4 7.75 6.35 8.12
CA LEU A 4 7.33 5.40 7.08
C LEU A 4 6.37 4.34 7.64
N LYS A 5 6.60 3.87 8.86
CA LYS A 5 5.71 2.88 9.49
C LYS A 5 4.32 3.45 9.77
N GLU A 6 4.24 4.68 10.20
CA GLU A 6 2.96 5.37 10.38
C GLU A 6 2.24 5.50 9.06
N THR A 7 2.99 5.83 8.00
CA THR A 7 2.46 5.93 6.64
C THR A 7 1.87 4.59 6.19
N TRP A 8 2.60 3.49 6.42
CA TRP A 8 2.12 2.15 6.07
C TRP A 8 0.82 1.80 6.80
N ASN A 9 0.75 2.10 8.09
CA ASN A 9 -0.45 1.82 8.89
C ASN A 9 -1.65 2.62 8.39
N ARG A 10 -1.45 3.91 8.13
CA ARG A 10 -2.51 4.76 7.59
C ARG A 10 -2.95 4.27 6.21
N HIS A 11 -1.99 3.96 5.34
CA HIS A 11 -2.27 3.47 3.99
C HIS A 11 -3.11 2.18 4.03
N ALA A 12 -2.69 1.21 4.84
CA ALA A 12 -3.41 -0.05 4.97
C ALA A 12 -4.83 0.16 5.51
N SER A 13 -4.98 1.06 6.48
CA SER A 13 -6.30 1.42 7.00
C SER A 13 -7.19 2.04 5.94
N ASP A 14 -6.61 2.90 5.10
CA ASP A 14 -7.35 3.53 3.98
C ASP A 14 -7.76 2.49 2.94
N VAL A 15 -6.93 1.50 2.68
CA VAL A 15 -7.28 0.39 1.76
C VAL A 15 -8.50 -0.36 2.31
N ILE A 16 -8.49 -0.72 3.59
CA ILE A 16 -9.60 -1.44 4.21
C ILE A 16 -10.88 -0.59 4.21
N ALA A 17 -10.75 0.69 4.51
CA ALA A 17 -11.88 1.62 4.54
C ALA A 17 -12.35 2.04 3.14
N ASN A 18 -11.61 1.66 2.09
CA ASN A 18 -11.85 2.09 0.73
C ASN A 18 -11.85 3.62 0.61
N ASN A 19 -10.93 4.26 1.31
CA ASN A 19 -10.79 5.71 1.34
C ASN A 19 -9.94 6.16 0.16
N LEU A 20 -10.54 6.31 -1.00
CA LEU A 20 -9.84 6.65 -2.24
C LEU A 20 -9.13 8.00 -2.15
N ALA A 21 -9.75 8.96 -1.49
CA ALA A 21 -9.15 10.30 -1.33
C ALA A 21 -7.82 10.23 -0.58
N GLY A 22 -7.74 9.41 0.47
CA GLY A 22 -6.50 9.19 1.21
C GLY A 22 -5.46 8.44 0.40
N LEU A 23 -5.91 7.46 -0.40
CA LEU A 23 -4.99 6.61 -1.18
C LEU A 23 -4.38 7.33 -2.38
N MET A 24 -5.10 8.28 -2.99
CA MET A 24 -4.62 8.93 -4.21
C MET A 24 -3.30 9.67 -4.03
N GLY A 25 -3.02 10.15 -2.83
CA GLY A 25 -1.76 10.83 -2.53
C GLY A 25 -0.60 9.90 -2.22
N ASP A 26 -0.83 8.59 -2.18
CA ASP A 26 0.17 7.60 -1.75
C ASP A 26 1.00 7.02 -2.90
N PHE A 27 0.78 7.47 -4.13
CA PHE A 27 1.42 6.86 -5.29
C PHE A 27 2.18 7.87 -6.11
N THR A 28 3.36 7.46 -6.60
CA THR A 28 4.00 8.14 -7.72
C THR A 28 3.23 7.80 -9.00
N PRO A 29 3.45 8.50 -10.13
CA PRO A 29 2.81 8.10 -11.39
C PRO A 29 3.06 6.64 -11.76
N ALA A 30 4.28 6.14 -11.56
CA ALA A 30 4.61 4.74 -11.84
C ALA A 30 3.88 3.80 -10.88
N GLY A 31 3.82 4.16 -9.58
CA GLY A 31 3.11 3.38 -8.59
C GLY A 31 1.61 3.36 -8.85
N MET A 32 1.05 4.47 -9.29
CA MET A 32 -0.36 4.56 -9.65
C MET A 32 -0.71 3.62 -10.81
N ALA A 33 0.15 3.54 -11.83
CA ALA A 33 -0.08 2.62 -12.95
C ALA A 33 -0.13 1.16 -12.48
N LYS A 34 0.75 0.79 -11.54
CA LYS A 34 0.74 -0.56 -10.96
C LYS A 34 -0.52 -0.79 -10.13
N ALA A 35 -0.94 0.21 -9.35
CA ALA A 35 -2.16 0.11 -8.54
C ALA A 35 -3.40 -0.06 -9.41
N MET A 36 -3.47 0.64 -10.53
CA MET A 36 -4.58 0.51 -11.48
C MET A 36 -4.64 -0.90 -12.07
N ALA A 37 -3.49 -1.51 -12.34
CA ALA A 37 -3.44 -2.89 -12.82
C ALA A 37 -3.99 -3.87 -11.79
N LEU A 38 -3.77 -3.62 -10.49
CA LEU A 38 -4.33 -4.44 -9.41
C LEU A 38 -5.82 -4.13 -9.17
N GLY A 39 -6.30 -2.99 -9.59
CA GLY A 39 -7.67 -2.54 -9.37
C GLY A 39 -8.73 -3.41 -10.01
N SER A 40 -8.37 -4.24 -10.99
CA SER A 40 -9.28 -5.21 -11.60
C SER A 40 -9.67 -6.33 -10.62
N ASN A 41 -8.96 -6.45 -9.51
CA ASN A 41 -9.20 -7.44 -8.47
C ASN A 41 -9.14 -6.74 -7.10
N PRO A 42 -10.19 -6.02 -6.72
CA PRO A 42 -10.16 -5.18 -5.52
C PRO A 42 -9.98 -6.00 -4.24
N LEU A 43 -9.30 -5.39 -3.27
CA LEU A 43 -9.09 -5.97 -1.96
C LEU A 43 -10.34 -5.82 -1.11
N SER A 44 -10.78 -6.92 -0.51
CA SER A 44 -11.89 -6.93 0.44
C SER A 44 -11.34 -7.50 1.75
N ALA A 45 -11.02 -6.62 2.68
CA ALA A 45 -10.34 -7.00 3.92
C ALA A 45 -10.93 -6.30 5.12
N THR A 46 -10.77 -6.94 6.30
CA THR A 46 -11.21 -6.40 7.59
C THR A 46 -10.03 -6.13 8.51
N SER A 47 -8.86 -6.68 8.19
CA SER A 47 -7.63 -6.45 8.96
C SER A 47 -6.41 -6.56 8.06
N PHE A 48 -5.24 -6.20 8.60
CA PHE A 48 -3.99 -6.28 7.86
C PHE A 48 -2.82 -6.61 8.78
N GLU A 49 -1.75 -7.14 8.19
CA GLU A 49 -0.48 -7.38 8.85
C GLU A 49 0.62 -6.74 8.03
N ILE A 50 1.57 -6.09 8.68
CA ILE A 50 2.66 -5.37 8.02
C ILE A 50 3.98 -6.07 8.33
N ILE A 51 4.75 -6.35 7.26
CA ILE A 51 6.09 -6.93 7.37
C ILE A 51 7.08 -5.97 6.71
N ASP A 52 7.96 -5.38 7.50
CA ASP A 52 9.00 -4.47 7.03
C ASP A 52 10.14 -5.31 6.45
N LEU A 53 10.42 -5.14 5.16
CA LEU A 53 11.48 -5.89 4.46
C LEU A 53 12.80 -5.15 4.43
N GLY A 54 12.85 -3.92 4.94
CA GLY A 54 14.01 -3.05 4.80
C GLY A 54 14.05 -2.36 3.44
N ASN A 55 14.94 -1.41 3.27
CA ASN A 55 15.13 -0.66 2.02
C ASN A 55 13.85 0.02 1.51
N ASN A 56 12.99 0.47 2.43
CA ASN A 56 11.70 1.10 2.13
C ASN A 56 10.72 0.15 1.42
N GLU A 57 10.91 -1.14 1.57
CA GLU A 57 10.02 -2.17 1.04
C GLU A 57 9.18 -2.77 2.15
N VAL A 58 7.95 -3.10 1.83
CA VAL A 58 7.01 -3.64 2.81
C VAL A 58 6.10 -4.65 2.12
N GLU A 59 5.72 -5.68 2.86
CA GLU A 59 4.63 -6.56 2.47
C GLU A 59 3.47 -6.32 3.42
N ILE A 60 2.30 -6.00 2.88
CA ILE A 60 1.08 -5.84 3.66
C ILE A 60 0.14 -6.96 3.26
N THR A 61 -0.20 -7.81 4.23
CA THR A 61 -1.16 -8.90 4.02
C THR A 61 -2.53 -8.42 4.47
N TYR A 62 -3.45 -8.38 3.54
CA TYR A 62 -4.83 -7.98 3.80
C TYR A 62 -5.65 -9.25 4.03
N VAL A 63 -6.35 -9.29 5.17
CA VAL A 63 -7.07 -10.47 5.64
C VAL A 63 -8.56 -10.19 5.61
N GLY A 64 -9.30 -11.00 4.90
CA GLY A 64 -10.75 -10.94 4.79
C GLY A 64 -11.26 -12.34 4.44
N ASN A 65 -12.11 -12.45 3.42
CA ASN A 65 -12.53 -13.75 2.92
C ASN A 65 -11.35 -14.55 2.36
N ALA A 66 -10.32 -13.85 1.90
CA ALA A 66 -9.06 -14.42 1.44
C ALA A 66 -7.92 -13.61 2.01
N ARG A 67 -6.73 -14.19 2.04
CA ARG A 67 -5.51 -13.47 2.40
C ARG A 67 -4.81 -13.06 1.12
N ARG A 68 -4.47 -11.78 1.00
CA ARG A 68 -3.73 -11.27 -0.16
C ARG A 68 -2.58 -10.42 0.33
N THR A 69 -1.40 -10.69 -0.17
CA THR A 69 -0.19 -9.96 0.22
C THR A 69 0.23 -9.05 -0.93
N ILE A 70 0.37 -7.78 -0.63
CA ILE A 70 0.81 -6.78 -1.59
C ILE A 70 2.19 -6.29 -1.16
N TRP A 71 3.17 -6.50 -2.01
CA TRP A 71 4.50 -5.92 -1.85
C TRP A 71 4.50 -4.52 -2.41
N SER A 72 5.15 -3.57 -1.72
CA SER A 72 5.33 -2.23 -2.26
C SER A 72 6.70 -1.68 -1.87
N LYS A 73 7.23 -0.85 -2.74
CA LYS A 73 8.44 -0.09 -2.50
C LYS A 73 8.09 1.38 -2.44
N TRP A 74 8.53 2.04 -1.39
CA TRP A 74 8.20 3.43 -1.13
C TRP A 74 9.42 4.32 -1.35
N GLU A 75 9.18 5.55 -1.77
CA GLU A 75 10.21 6.55 -1.88
C GLU A 75 9.74 7.85 -1.24
N GLN A 76 10.67 8.63 -0.75
CA GLN A 76 10.37 9.93 -0.19
C GLN A 76 10.35 10.97 -1.32
N VAL A 77 9.23 11.67 -1.45
CA VAL A 77 9.02 12.72 -2.45
C VAL A 77 8.64 13.99 -1.69
N GLY A 78 9.60 14.90 -1.52
CA GLY A 78 9.41 16.05 -0.64
C GLY A 78 9.28 15.57 0.80
N ASP A 79 8.21 15.96 1.48
CA ASP A 79 7.91 15.55 2.86
C ASP A 79 6.94 14.38 2.93
N LYS A 80 6.69 13.70 1.82
CA LYS A 80 5.76 12.57 1.76
C LYS A 80 6.48 11.29 1.39
N TRP A 81 5.89 10.18 1.80
CA TRP A 81 6.27 8.86 1.30
C TRP A 81 5.23 8.42 0.28
N GLN A 82 5.71 7.91 -0.87
CA GLN A 82 4.83 7.45 -1.94
C GLN A 82 5.31 6.11 -2.48
N ILE A 83 4.37 5.31 -2.95
CA ILE A 83 4.65 4.01 -3.56
C ILE A 83 5.18 4.23 -4.97
N ALA A 84 6.40 3.76 -5.20
CA ALA A 84 7.05 3.82 -6.51
C ALA A 84 6.86 2.54 -7.31
N ASP A 85 6.63 1.42 -6.63
CA ASP A 85 6.38 0.13 -7.26
C ASP A 85 5.55 -0.73 -6.32
N LEU A 86 4.74 -1.62 -6.88
CA LEU A 86 4.01 -2.59 -6.10
C LEU A 86 3.63 -3.79 -6.95
N ALA A 87 3.39 -4.91 -6.28
CA ALA A 87 2.97 -6.15 -6.93
C ALA A 87 2.27 -7.03 -5.90
N GLU A 88 1.34 -7.83 -6.37
CA GLU A 88 0.75 -8.84 -5.52
C GLU A 88 1.66 -10.05 -5.43
N ARG A 89 1.87 -10.54 -4.21
CA ARG A 89 2.64 -11.76 -3.98
C ARG A 89 1.72 -12.97 -3.98
N PRO A 90 2.19 -14.11 -4.52
CA PRO A 90 1.42 -15.36 -4.50
C PRO A 90 1.25 -15.93 -3.10
#